data_1638773f2deff907a1344d1093ce835a
#
_entry.id   1638773f2deff907a1344d1093ce835a
#
_cell.length_a   1.000
_cell.length_b   1.000
_cell.length_c   1.000
_cell.angle_alpha   90.00
_cell.angle_beta   90.00
_cell.angle_gamma   90.00
#
_symmetry.space_group_name_H-M   'P 1'
#
loop_
_entity.id
_entity.type
_entity.pdbx_description
1 polymer ?
#
loop_
_entity_poly.entity_id
_entity_poly.type
_entity_poly.pdbx_seq_one_letter_code
_entity_poly.pdbx_strand_id
1 'polypeptide(L)'
;LVALMKSPMFGFDEDWLARLSLQKAEDKIQENLYEKLVNEQKLASSQKGLVNSALADKLKQFMDILASWRLYAQTHSLYDLIWKIYNDRFYYDYVGALPNGPARQANLYALALRADQFEKSNFKGLSRFIRMIDQVLEAQHDLASVVVAPPKDAVELMTIHKSKGLEFPYVFILNMDQDF
;
A
#
# COMPACT_ATOMS: atom_id res chain seq x y z
N LEU A 1 -7.31 8.50 -0.43
CA LEU A 1 -7.11 8.89 -1.83
C LEU A 1 -5.82 9.72 -1.98
N VAL A 2 -5.60 10.78 -1.15
CA VAL A 2 -4.37 11.60 -1.17
C VAL A 2 -3.11 10.75 -1.05
N ALA A 3 -3.05 9.84 -0.08
CA ALA A 3 -1.89 8.96 0.11
C ALA A 3 -1.58 8.12 -1.14
N LEU A 4 -2.61 7.62 -1.84
CA LEU A 4 -2.44 6.90 -3.09
C LEU A 4 -1.88 7.81 -4.20
N MET A 5 -2.41 9.02 -4.34
CA MET A 5 -1.95 9.99 -5.36
C MET A 5 -0.50 10.43 -5.13
N LYS A 6 -0.09 10.63 -3.86
CA LYS A 6 1.29 10.95 -3.48
C LYS A 6 2.24 9.77 -3.59
N SER A 7 1.73 8.54 -3.57
CA SER A 7 2.56 7.34 -3.60
C SER A 7 3.45 7.29 -4.85
N PRO A 8 4.54 6.50 -4.80
CA PRO A 8 5.38 6.25 -5.97
C PRO A 8 4.64 5.72 -7.19
N MET A 9 3.46 5.13 -7.00
CA MET A 9 2.62 4.65 -8.09
C MET A 9 2.13 5.79 -9.00
N PHE A 10 1.87 6.98 -8.43
CA PHE A 10 1.26 8.09 -9.15
C PHE A 10 2.05 9.40 -9.06
N GLY A 11 2.74 9.66 -7.96
CA GLY A 11 3.67 10.78 -7.81
C GLY A 11 3.05 12.16 -8.08
N PHE A 12 1.84 12.42 -7.56
CA PHE A 12 1.24 13.75 -7.64
C PHE A 12 1.94 14.71 -6.67
N ASP A 13 2.06 15.95 -7.10
CA ASP A 13 2.62 17.04 -6.32
C ASP A 13 1.75 17.41 -5.12
N GLU A 14 2.38 17.66 -3.97
CA GLU A 14 1.69 18.00 -2.72
C GLU A 14 1.03 19.37 -2.79
N ASP A 15 1.68 20.35 -3.39
CA ASP A 15 1.17 21.71 -3.50
C ASP A 15 -0.10 21.75 -4.35
N TRP A 16 -0.11 20.97 -5.43
CA TRP A 16 -1.31 20.84 -6.26
C TRP A 16 -2.46 20.19 -5.48
N LEU A 17 -2.19 19.10 -4.75
CA LEU A 17 -3.20 18.43 -3.94
C LEU A 17 -3.74 19.34 -2.83
N ALA A 18 -2.87 20.15 -2.21
CA ALA A 18 -3.27 21.14 -1.22
C ALA A 18 -4.21 22.21 -1.82
N ARG A 19 -3.82 22.77 -2.99
CA ARG A 19 -4.67 23.74 -3.72
C ARG A 19 -6.04 23.15 -4.05
N LEU A 20 -6.06 21.92 -4.56
CA LEU A 20 -7.30 21.22 -4.86
C LEU A 20 -8.18 21.04 -3.62
N SER A 21 -7.57 20.70 -2.48
CA SER A 21 -8.31 20.50 -1.23
C SER A 21 -8.94 21.80 -0.71
N LEU A 22 -8.29 22.95 -0.94
CA LEU A 22 -8.72 24.28 -0.52
C LEU A 22 -9.78 24.89 -1.44
N GLN A 23 -9.96 24.35 -2.66
CA GLN A 23 -11.03 24.82 -3.54
C GLN A 23 -12.39 24.65 -2.88
N LYS A 24 -13.15 25.74 -2.79
CA LYS A 24 -14.55 25.71 -2.38
C LYS A 24 -15.42 25.67 -3.64
N ALA A 25 -16.34 24.73 -3.70
CA ALA A 25 -17.40 24.79 -4.70
C ALA A 25 -18.32 25.97 -4.35
N GLU A 26 -18.66 26.78 -5.35
CA GLU A 26 -19.50 27.97 -5.15
C GLU A 26 -20.90 27.67 -4.57
N ASP A 27 -21.39 26.41 -4.68
CA ASP A 27 -22.75 26.03 -4.31
C ASP A 27 -22.88 24.79 -3.40
N LYS A 28 -21.78 24.18 -2.93
CA LYS A 28 -21.87 22.96 -2.09
C LYS A 28 -21.12 23.10 -0.77
N ILE A 29 -21.83 22.80 0.31
CA ILE A 29 -21.31 22.94 1.69
C ILE A 29 -20.17 21.97 2.02
N GLN A 30 -20.06 20.82 1.34
CA GLN A 30 -18.97 19.87 1.49
C GLN A 30 -18.84 18.98 0.23
N GLU A 31 -17.84 19.26 -0.62
CA GLU A 31 -17.38 18.30 -1.64
C GLU A 31 -16.26 17.45 -1.08
N ASN A 32 -16.36 16.13 -1.24
CA ASN A 32 -15.24 15.25 -0.94
C ASN A 32 -14.16 15.36 -2.02
N LEU A 33 -12.93 14.94 -1.71
CA LEU A 33 -11.80 15.05 -2.63
C LEU A 33 -12.04 14.34 -3.97
N TYR A 34 -12.76 13.24 -3.99
CA TYR A 34 -13.06 12.52 -5.23
C TYR A 34 -13.96 13.34 -6.16
N GLU A 35 -14.96 14.00 -5.61
CA GLU A 35 -15.84 14.90 -6.39
C GLU A 35 -15.05 16.08 -6.97
N LYS A 36 -14.13 16.66 -6.18
CA LYS A 36 -13.22 17.71 -6.66
C LYS A 36 -12.35 17.22 -7.82
N LEU A 37 -11.80 16.00 -7.74
CA LEU A 37 -11.01 15.41 -8.84
C LEU A 37 -11.84 15.22 -10.11
N VAL A 38 -13.09 14.74 -9.98
CA VAL A 38 -14.01 14.57 -11.11
C VAL A 38 -14.33 15.92 -11.76
N ASN A 39 -14.53 16.96 -10.94
CA ASN A 39 -14.79 18.31 -11.43
C ASN A 39 -13.56 18.90 -12.14
N GLU A 40 -12.36 18.77 -11.56
CA GLU A 40 -11.13 19.20 -12.21
C GLU A 40 -10.87 18.47 -13.53
N GLN A 41 -11.16 17.19 -13.62
CA GLN A 41 -11.06 16.44 -14.89
C GLN A 41 -11.99 17.00 -15.97
N LYS A 42 -13.22 17.39 -15.60
CA LYS A 42 -14.17 18.03 -16.52
C LYS A 42 -13.71 19.44 -16.93
N LEU A 43 -13.21 20.23 -15.99
CA LEU A 43 -12.70 21.58 -16.22
C LEU A 43 -11.43 21.58 -17.07
N ALA A 44 -10.54 20.60 -16.87
CA ALA A 44 -9.34 20.41 -17.69
C ALA A 44 -9.69 20.23 -19.18
N SER A 45 -10.78 19.52 -19.49
CA SER A 45 -11.29 19.37 -20.86
C SER A 45 -11.75 20.69 -21.47
N SER A 46 -12.05 21.70 -20.65
CA SER A 46 -12.55 23.04 -21.07
C SER A 46 -11.49 24.13 -20.93
N GLN A 47 -10.23 23.80 -20.61
CA GLN A 47 -9.11 24.74 -20.34
C GLN A 47 -9.39 25.77 -19.22
N LYS A 48 -10.30 25.48 -18.31
CA LYS A 48 -10.73 26.37 -17.21
C LYS A 48 -10.26 25.90 -15.81
N GLY A 49 -9.60 24.73 -15.71
CA GLY A 49 -9.17 24.15 -14.43
C GLY A 49 -7.79 24.64 -13.94
N LEU A 50 -7.42 24.27 -12.73
CA LEU A 50 -6.09 24.48 -12.13
C LEU A 50 -4.97 23.68 -12.83
N VAL A 51 -5.31 22.84 -13.77
CA VAL A 51 -4.42 21.85 -14.38
C VAL A 51 -3.86 22.37 -15.70
N ASN A 52 -2.53 22.30 -15.83
CA ASN A 52 -1.89 22.39 -17.14
C ASN A 52 -2.12 21.09 -17.93
N SER A 53 -1.83 21.06 -19.23
CA SER A 53 -2.09 19.89 -20.08
C SER A 53 -1.46 18.60 -19.57
N ALA A 54 -0.21 18.64 -19.12
CA ALA A 54 0.50 17.46 -18.60
C ALA A 54 -0.14 16.90 -17.32
N LEU A 55 -0.59 17.76 -16.43
CA LEU A 55 -1.27 17.36 -15.21
C LEU A 55 -2.70 16.87 -15.49
N ALA A 56 -3.37 17.43 -16.51
CA ALA A 56 -4.67 16.96 -16.99
C ALA A 56 -4.59 15.51 -17.49
N ASP A 57 -3.57 15.18 -18.29
CA ASP A 57 -3.34 13.83 -18.77
C ASP A 57 -3.03 12.86 -17.63
N LYS A 58 -2.21 13.28 -16.68
CA LYS A 58 -1.89 12.50 -15.47
C LYS A 58 -3.13 12.23 -14.62
N LEU A 59 -3.98 13.24 -14.42
CA LEU A 59 -5.23 13.11 -13.68
C LEU A 59 -6.19 12.17 -14.41
N LYS A 60 -6.31 12.29 -15.73
CA LYS A 60 -7.13 11.39 -16.54
C LYS A 60 -6.65 9.94 -16.39
N GLN A 61 -5.35 9.69 -16.56
CA GLN A 61 -4.78 8.34 -16.38
C GLN A 61 -5.07 7.78 -14.98
N PHE A 62 -4.92 8.59 -13.93
CA PHE A 62 -5.24 8.19 -12.57
C PHE A 62 -6.70 7.78 -12.42
N MET A 63 -7.63 8.58 -12.93
CA MET A 63 -9.07 8.30 -12.85
C MET A 63 -9.46 7.07 -13.66
N ASP A 64 -8.88 6.89 -14.86
CA ASP A 64 -9.13 5.73 -15.72
C ASP A 64 -8.61 4.42 -15.05
N ILE A 65 -7.42 4.46 -14.46
CA ILE A 65 -6.86 3.33 -13.71
C ILE A 65 -7.73 3.01 -12.49
N LEU A 66 -8.14 4.01 -11.72
CA LEU A 66 -8.99 3.82 -10.55
C LEU A 66 -10.36 3.22 -10.92
N ALA A 67 -10.95 3.67 -12.03
CA ALA A 67 -12.18 3.10 -12.58
C ALA A 67 -11.99 1.64 -13.02
N SER A 68 -10.87 1.34 -13.70
CA SER A 68 -10.51 -0.03 -14.09
C SER A 68 -10.37 -0.96 -12.87
N TRP A 69 -9.69 -0.54 -11.81
CA TRP A 69 -9.55 -1.34 -10.59
C TRP A 69 -10.88 -1.56 -9.88
N ARG A 70 -11.75 -0.55 -9.84
CA ARG A 70 -13.11 -0.68 -9.28
C ARG A 70 -13.95 -1.68 -10.05
N LEU A 71 -13.89 -1.64 -11.38
CA LEU A 71 -14.60 -2.59 -12.22
C LEU A 71 -14.04 -4.01 -12.03
N TYR A 72 -12.72 -4.16 -12.00
CA TYR A 72 -12.04 -5.43 -11.80
C TYR A 72 -12.40 -6.07 -10.44
N ALA A 73 -12.46 -5.25 -9.39
CA ALA A 73 -12.83 -5.68 -8.05
C ALA A 73 -14.27 -6.27 -7.94
N GLN A 74 -15.15 -5.99 -8.90
CA GLN A 74 -16.51 -6.52 -8.90
C GLN A 74 -16.59 -7.98 -9.35
N THR A 75 -15.63 -8.44 -10.14
CA THR A 75 -15.69 -9.72 -10.83
C THR A 75 -14.53 -10.66 -10.50
N HIS A 76 -13.50 -10.17 -9.84
CA HIS A 76 -12.28 -10.93 -9.54
C HIS A 76 -12.03 -11.03 -8.04
N SER A 77 -11.16 -11.99 -7.64
CA SER A 77 -10.75 -12.16 -6.26
C SER A 77 -9.94 -10.96 -5.73
N LEU A 78 -9.89 -10.81 -4.40
CA LEU A 78 -9.03 -9.80 -3.76
C LEU A 78 -7.55 -10.07 -4.05
N TYR A 79 -7.16 -11.32 -4.15
CA TYR A 79 -5.81 -11.73 -4.55
C TYR A 79 -5.47 -11.21 -5.94
N ASP A 80 -6.34 -11.43 -6.92
CA ASP A 80 -6.14 -10.96 -8.29
C ASP A 80 -6.15 -9.44 -8.39
N LEU A 81 -7.03 -8.78 -7.63
CA LEU A 81 -7.07 -7.31 -7.56
C LEU A 81 -5.77 -6.74 -7.03
N ILE A 82 -5.20 -7.29 -5.96
CA ILE A 82 -3.94 -6.84 -5.38
C ILE A 82 -2.81 -7.00 -6.41
N TRP A 83 -2.72 -8.15 -7.07
CA TRP A 83 -1.73 -8.38 -8.11
C TRP A 83 -1.91 -7.47 -9.31
N LYS A 84 -3.15 -7.23 -9.72
CA LYS A 84 -3.43 -6.26 -10.78
C LYS A 84 -2.90 -4.86 -10.43
N ILE A 85 -3.17 -4.39 -9.21
CA ILE A 85 -2.67 -3.08 -8.73
C ILE A 85 -1.13 -3.03 -8.76
N TYR A 86 -0.46 -4.09 -8.30
CA TYR A 86 1.00 -4.16 -8.29
C TYR A 86 1.58 -4.12 -9.71
N ASN A 87 0.99 -4.90 -10.62
CA ASN A 87 1.48 -5.03 -11.99
C ASN A 87 1.17 -3.80 -12.86
N ASP A 88 -0.02 -3.25 -12.78
CA ASP A 88 -0.43 -2.07 -13.56
C ASP A 88 0.47 -0.84 -13.30
N ARG A 89 1.13 -0.80 -12.13
CA ARG A 89 2.00 0.31 -11.72
C ARG A 89 3.44 -0.09 -11.44
N PHE A 90 3.83 -1.32 -11.76
CA PHE A 90 5.17 -1.88 -11.50
C PHE A 90 5.61 -1.69 -10.04
N TYR A 91 4.62 -1.67 -9.11
CA TYR A 91 4.90 -1.35 -7.72
C TYR A 91 5.70 -2.44 -7.03
N TYR A 92 5.46 -3.70 -7.40
CA TYR A 92 6.19 -4.85 -6.86
C TYR A 92 7.68 -4.78 -7.23
N ASP A 93 7.98 -4.43 -8.50
CA ASP A 93 9.34 -4.27 -8.99
C ASP A 93 10.03 -3.05 -8.39
N TYR A 94 9.31 -1.92 -8.32
CA TYR A 94 9.78 -0.70 -7.66
C TYR A 94 10.22 -0.97 -6.21
N VAL A 95 9.39 -1.66 -5.44
CA VAL A 95 9.67 -2.00 -4.04
C VAL A 95 10.86 -2.96 -3.93
N GLY A 96 11.03 -3.87 -4.89
CA GLY A 96 12.17 -4.78 -4.99
C GLY A 96 13.51 -4.08 -5.20
N ALA A 97 13.50 -2.92 -5.87
CA ALA A 97 14.69 -2.11 -6.10
C ALA A 97 15.11 -1.24 -4.89
N LEU A 98 14.27 -1.14 -3.85
CA LEU A 98 14.57 -0.39 -2.63
C LEU A 98 15.48 -1.19 -1.69
N PRO A 99 16.15 -0.53 -0.72
CA PRO A 99 16.86 -1.22 0.37
C PRO A 99 15.94 -2.24 1.05
N ASN A 100 16.46 -3.45 1.30
CA ASN A 100 15.70 -4.61 1.78
C ASN A 100 14.54 -5.03 0.84
N GLY A 101 14.71 -4.85 -0.47
CA GLY A 101 13.73 -5.16 -1.51
C GLY A 101 13.09 -6.55 -1.37
N PRO A 102 13.86 -7.65 -1.22
CA PRO A 102 13.30 -9.00 -1.06
C PRO A 102 12.32 -9.11 0.12
N ALA A 103 12.65 -8.53 1.28
CA ALA A 103 11.76 -8.53 2.45
C ALA A 103 10.48 -7.71 2.21
N ARG A 104 10.61 -6.58 1.52
CA ARG A 104 9.47 -5.74 1.13
C ARG A 104 8.55 -6.45 0.15
N GLN A 105 9.11 -7.11 -0.87
CA GLN A 105 8.34 -7.92 -1.82
C GLN A 105 7.64 -9.10 -1.13
N ALA A 106 8.32 -9.76 -0.19
CA ALA A 106 7.72 -10.84 0.60
C ALA A 106 6.51 -10.34 1.42
N ASN A 107 6.57 -9.13 1.99
CA ASN A 107 5.44 -8.53 2.71
C ASN A 107 4.26 -8.20 1.77
N LEU A 108 4.53 -7.69 0.56
CA LEU A 108 3.49 -7.45 -0.44
C LEU A 108 2.83 -8.76 -0.89
N TYR A 109 3.63 -9.80 -1.10
CA TYR A 109 3.12 -11.14 -1.41
C TYR A 109 2.28 -11.72 -0.27
N ALA A 110 2.73 -11.55 0.97
CA ALA A 110 1.98 -11.98 2.15
C ALA A 110 0.62 -11.29 2.27
N LEU A 111 0.52 -10.00 1.90
CA LEU A 111 -0.77 -9.30 1.87
C LEU A 111 -1.72 -9.96 0.86
N ALA A 112 -1.23 -10.29 -0.34
CA ALA A 112 -2.04 -10.97 -1.35
C ALA A 112 -2.50 -12.36 -0.88
N LEU A 113 -1.63 -13.14 -0.23
CA LEU A 113 -2.00 -14.44 0.34
C LEU A 113 -3.04 -14.31 1.47
N ARG A 114 -2.94 -13.27 2.31
CA ARG A 114 -3.96 -13.01 3.35
C ARG A 114 -5.32 -12.68 2.75
N ALA A 115 -5.35 -11.96 1.65
CA ALA A 115 -6.59 -11.69 0.92
C ALA A 115 -7.22 -12.98 0.39
N ASP A 116 -6.42 -13.88 -0.20
CA ASP A 116 -6.87 -15.21 -0.65
C ASP A 116 -7.41 -16.05 0.52
N GLN A 117 -6.69 -16.12 1.65
CA GLN A 117 -7.14 -16.84 2.85
C GLN A 117 -8.43 -16.26 3.43
N PHE A 118 -8.56 -14.94 3.42
CA PHE A 118 -9.77 -14.25 3.87
C PHE A 118 -10.99 -14.67 3.03
N GLU A 119 -10.85 -14.70 1.72
CA GLU A 119 -11.95 -15.12 0.84
C GLU A 119 -12.29 -16.62 0.97
N LYS A 120 -11.29 -17.47 1.23
CA LYS A 120 -11.48 -18.91 1.47
C LYS A 120 -12.19 -19.21 2.80
N SER A 121 -12.09 -18.32 3.79
CA SER A 121 -12.77 -18.46 5.09
C SER A 121 -14.22 -17.99 5.12
N ASN A 122 -14.92 -17.97 3.97
CA ASN A 122 -16.30 -17.51 3.79
C ASN A 122 -16.56 -16.00 4.04
N PHE A 123 -15.53 -15.21 4.30
CA PHE A 123 -15.65 -13.76 4.31
C PHE A 123 -15.39 -13.23 2.90
N LYS A 124 -16.33 -12.51 2.34
CA LYS A 124 -16.19 -11.97 0.98
C LYS A 124 -16.33 -10.46 0.98
N GLY A 125 -15.60 -9.83 0.05
CA GLY A 125 -15.74 -8.42 -0.29
C GLY A 125 -14.66 -7.52 0.28
N LEU A 126 -14.22 -6.59 -0.57
CA LEU A 126 -13.13 -5.65 -0.32
C LEU A 126 -13.32 -4.85 0.97
N SER A 127 -14.53 -4.32 1.21
CA SER A 127 -14.81 -3.50 2.40
C SER A 127 -14.64 -4.26 3.71
N ARG A 128 -14.98 -5.55 3.73
CA ARG A 128 -14.77 -6.40 4.91
C ARG A 128 -13.31 -6.73 5.12
N PHE A 129 -12.58 -6.97 4.04
CA PHE A 129 -11.13 -7.19 4.10
C PHE A 129 -10.40 -5.96 4.64
N ILE A 130 -10.71 -4.76 4.12
CA ILE A 130 -10.14 -3.50 4.62
C ILE A 130 -10.44 -3.33 6.11
N ARG A 131 -11.68 -3.54 6.55
CA ARG A 131 -12.05 -3.44 7.97
C ARG A 131 -11.26 -4.41 8.86
N MET A 132 -11.03 -5.64 8.38
CA MET A 132 -10.18 -6.60 9.09
C MET A 132 -8.74 -6.09 9.23
N ILE A 133 -8.17 -5.52 8.17
CA ILE A 133 -6.82 -4.94 8.20
C ILE A 133 -6.78 -3.76 9.19
N ASP A 134 -7.76 -2.86 9.15
CA ASP A 134 -7.84 -1.71 10.06
C ASP A 134 -7.90 -2.18 11.53
N GLN A 135 -8.72 -3.19 11.85
CA GLN A 135 -8.80 -3.77 13.20
C GLN A 135 -7.47 -4.35 13.67
N VAL A 136 -6.72 -5.02 12.78
CA VAL A 136 -5.40 -5.56 13.14
C VAL A 136 -4.41 -4.43 13.43
N LEU A 137 -4.44 -3.35 12.63
CA LEU A 137 -3.59 -2.17 12.84
C LEU A 137 -3.94 -1.43 14.14
N GLU A 138 -5.23 -1.22 14.43
CA GLU A 138 -5.71 -0.59 15.66
C GLU A 138 -5.35 -1.39 16.93
N ALA A 139 -5.39 -2.72 16.85
CA ALA A 139 -5.00 -3.60 17.94
C ALA A 139 -3.47 -3.66 18.17
N GLN A 140 -2.69 -2.88 17.43
CA GLN A 140 -1.22 -2.92 17.44
C GLN A 140 -0.64 -4.33 17.22
N HIS A 141 -1.44 -5.24 16.66
CA HIS A 141 -0.96 -6.52 16.20
C HIS A 141 -0.30 -6.31 14.85
N ASP A 142 1.02 -6.33 14.84
CA ASP A 142 1.77 -6.30 13.58
C ASP A 142 1.33 -7.50 12.74
N LEU A 143 0.92 -7.24 11.50
CA LEU A 143 0.75 -8.32 10.53
C LEU A 143 2.13 -8.97 10.40
N ALA A 144 2.32 -10.13 11.02
CA ALA A 144 3.62 -10.80 11.11
C ALA A 144 4.38 -10.64 9.78
N SER A 145 5.53 -9.98 9.84
CA SER A 145 6.39 -9.81 8.67
C SER A 145 6.83 -11.18 8.18
N VAL A 146 6.88 -11.36 6.88
CA VAL A 146 7.43 -12.60 6.31
C VAL A 146 8.92 -12.62 6.62
N VAL A 147 9.35 -13.61 7.37
CA VAL A 147 10.77 -13.83 7.59
C VAL A 147 11.35 -14.34 6.27
N VAL A 148 12.00 -13.46 5.54
CA VAL A 148 12.87 -13.86 4.44
C VAL A 148 14.10 -14.50 5.08
N ALA A 149 14.48 -15.68 4.63
CA ALA A 149 15.68 -16.35 5.13
C ALA A 149 16.86 -15.36 5.14
N PRO A 150 17.57 -15.23 6.27
CA PRO A 150 18.69 -14.31 6.36
C PRO A 150 19.73 -14.65 5.30
N PRO A 151 20.49 -13.65 4.76
CA PRO A 151 21.59 -13.91 3.86
C PRO A 151 22.57 -14.91 4.52
N LYS A 152 23.18 -15.77 3.73
CA LYS A 152 24.08 -16.85 4.23
C LYS A 152 25.24 -16.35 5.11
N ASP A 153 25.63 -15.07 4.97
CA ASP A 153 26.69 -14.41 5.73
C ASP A 153 26.13 -13.25 6.58
N ALA A 154 25.18 -13.54 7.44
CA ALA A 154 24.59 -12.54 8.32
C ALA A 154 24.82 -12.90 9.79
N VAL A 155 24.99 -11.86 10.63
CA VAL A 155 24.95 -12.00 12.08
C VAL A 155 23.48 -11.97 12.51
N GLU A 156 23.04 -13.04 13.18
CA GLU A 156 21.69 -13.13 13.70
C GLU A 156 21.63 -12.64 15.16
N LEU A 157 20.75 -11.68 15.40
CA LEU A 157 20.40 -11.22 16.75
C LEU A 157 19.10 -11.90 17.19
N MET A 158 19.17 -12.65 18.29
CA MET A 158 18.01 -13.37 18.80
C MET A 158 18.03 -13.49 20.32
N THR A 159 16.89 -13.81 20.90
CA THR A 159 16.80 -14.13 22.33
C THR A 159 17.27 -15.56 22.58
N ILE A 160 17.71 -15.84 23.81
CA ILE A 160 18.11 -17.21 24.26
C ILE A 160 16.99 -18.22 23.99
N HIS A 161 15.73 -17.82 24.20
CA HIS A 161 14.58 -18.68 23.93
C HIS A 161 14.40 -19.02 22.44
N LYS A 162 14.72 -18.10 21.56
CA LYS A 162 14.65 -18.33 20.09
C LYS A 162 15.80 -19.18 19.58
N SER A 163 16.94 -19.17 20.26
CA SER A 163 18.11 -20.00 19.90
C SER A 163 18.01 -21.46 20.35
N LYS A 164 17.01 -21.80 21.14
CA LYS A 164 16.82 -23.16 21.65
C LYS A 164 16.69 -24.17 20.51
N GLY A 165 17.63 -25.11 20.44
CA GLY A 165 17.67 -26.13 19.39
C GLY A 165 18.41 -25.73 18.13
N LEU A 166 19.02 -24.52 18.08
CA LEU A 166 19.86 -24.06 16.98
C LEU A 166 21.32 -24.15 17.37
N GLU A 167 22.19 -24.47 16.42
CA GLU A 167 23.64 -24.56 16.59
C GLU A 167 24.31 -23.47 15.76
N PHE A 168 25.24 -22.71 16.36
CA PHE A 168 26.00 -21.66 15.72
C PHE A 168 27.50 -21.86 15.94
N PRO A 169 28.31 -21.56 14.89
CA PRO A 169 29.79 -21.67 15.03
C PRO A 169 30.38 -20.71 16.06
N TYR A 170 29.76 -19.52 16.16
CA TYR A 170 30.16 -18.46 17.11
C TYR A 170 28.91 -17.88 17.77
N VAL A 171 28.94 -17.73 19.08
CA VAL A 171 27.83 -17.17 19.88
C VAL A 171 28.40 -16.10 20.80
N PHE A 172 27.80 -14.91 20.76
CA PHE A 172 28.09 -13.80 21.67
C PHE A 172 26.86 -13.55 22.53
N ILE A 173 27.00 -13.68 23.84
CA ILE A 173 25.92 -13.41 24.78
C ILE A 173 26.17 -12.05 25.39
N LEU A 174 25.19 -11.15 25.25
CA LEU A 174 25.23 -9.78 25.75
C LEU A 174 24.42 -9.66 27.05
N ASN A 175 24.77 -8.67 27.90
CA ASN A 175 24.06 -8.35 29.15
C ASN A 175 24.00 -9.50 30.17
N MET A 176 25.07 -10.26 30.31
CA MET A 176 25.16 -11.35 31.32
C MET A 176 25.30 -10.85 32.76
N ASP A 177 25.48 -9.55 32.94
CA ASP A 177 25.62 -8.86 34.23
C ASP A 177 24.29 -8.37 34.83
N GLN A 178 23.17 -8.57 34.11
CA GLN A 178 21.84 -8.25 34.64
C GLN A 178 21.21 -9.46 35.33
N ASP A 179 20.87 -9.28 36.61
CA ASP A 179 20.06 -10.25 37.35
C ASP A 179 18.65 -10.34 36.72
N PHE A 180 18.14 -11.58 36.58
CA PHE A 180 16.81 -11.88 36.03
C PHE A 180 15.73 -11.78 37.10
#